data_406269c66e4a23c2052970b20e6006d9
#
_entry.id   406269c66e4a23c2052970b20e6006d9
#
_cell.length_a   1.000
_cell.length_b   1.000
_cell.length_c   1.000
_cell.angle_alpha   90.00
_cell.angle_beta   90.00
_cell.angle_gamma   90.00
#
_symmetry.space_group_name_H-M   'P 1'
#
loop_
_entity.id
_entity.type
_entity.pdbx_description
1 polymer ?
#
loop_
_entity_poly.entity_id
_entity_poly.type
_entity_poly.pdbx_seq_one_letter_code
_entity_poly.pdbx_strand_id
1 'polypeptide(L)'
;MRLKSLYQPDSGPLLGIGYLVLWLLLWPTVQPYWMLPYGLRFGALLLTPVRHWGWLLGAELAAAAGIDLAQGLPLGWTGFLGHALPEPLVVAACVGLLRRFNLHVSLQSPQEVTQLVLSMVLAVAATTAVDATLMISLHAPGTAGLVVDMLGEKLLSHYLGVLLIVPLMIMLRRSRFEQRALSNLLVDGLLVMLPSMAILLVLSEQAAPQPQFARVLSLAPVLFFAFRHGWRGASLSMIVSSLGMTLVDQHLGHAPAAAAADLFLAVAGTGALMLGSATDALRRSSERVAEQNLYLGAVNRRLDQLAHQLRSAARGNLQADENQRRHMAAELHDELGQNITAIQTHVKLAQSRLRVAGMEDISTSINAILALMRRALHRMLDDLRPAVLDEFGLLRALDEGPIRDLLNSAGMLYHTELHGDPRLLDDDTRTAIYRLVQESATNAVKHAQAREFRLRLRIGERQGNALALLDLRDNGIGLPSRLPQGGRGLLGMRDRVTSLGGQFRLRADHTGVHLRILLRSNNNLPGPS
;
A
#
# COMPACT_ATOMS: atom_id res chain seq x y z
N MET A 1 -25.23 -26.90 -3.24
CA MET A 1 -26.62 -26.42 -3.34
C MET A 1 -26.69 -25.02 -2.74
N ARG A 2 -26.98 -23.97 -3.52
CA ARG A 2 -26.85 -22.56 -3.11
C ARG A 2 -28.04 -22.18 -2.21
N LEU A 3 -27.81 -21.92 -0.93
CA LEU A 3 -28.78 -21.32 0.00
C LEU A 3 -29.35 -19.95 -0.46
N LYS A 4 -28.91 -19.43 -1.61
CA LYS A 4 -29.48 -18.22 -2.23
C LYS A 4 -30.92 -18.38 -2.71
N SER A 5 -31.41 -19.60 -2.94
CA SER A 5 -32.78 -19.86 -3.38
C SER A 5 -33.82 -19.76 -2.25
N LEU A 6 -33.40 -19.82 -0.99
CA LEU A 6 -34.26 -19.64 0.18
C LEU A 6 -34.66 -18.18 0.48
N TYR A 7 -34.15 -17.23 -0.32
CA TYR A 7 -34.47 -15.80 -0.20
C TYR A 7 -35.52 -15.29 -1.20
N GLN A 8 -36.23 -16.21 -1.85
CA GLN A 8 -37.41 -15.83 -2.63
C GLN A 8 -38.58 -15.35 -1.71
N PRO A 9 -39.46 -14.47 -2.18
CA PRO A 9 -40.52 -13.87 -1.34
C PRO A 9 -41.44 -14.88 -0.63
N ASP A 10 -41.49 -16.11 -1.10
CA ASP A 10 -42.39 -17.16 -0.60
C ASP A 10 -41.71 -18.17 0.37
N SER A 11 -40.53 -17.91 0.85
CA SER A 11 -39.74 -18.85 1.71
C SER A 11 -40.05 -18.73 3.22
N GLY A 12 -40.92 -17.82 3.64
CA GLY A 12 -41.29 -17.62 5.04
C GLY A 12 -41.79 -18.87 5.77
N PRO A 13 -42.80 -19.59 5.22
CA PRO A 13 -43.31 -20.81 5.84
C PRO A 13 -42.25 -21.93 5.97
N LEU A 14 -41.43 -22.13 4.94
CA LEU A 14 -40.32 -23.09 4.96
C LEU A 14 -39.27 -22.78 6.05
N LEU A 15 -38.95 -21.49 6.23
CA LEU A 15 -38.10 -21.05 7.32
C LEU A 15 -38.71 -21.32 8.69
N GLY A 16 -40.03 -21.06 8.84
CA GLY A 16 -40.77 -21.35 10.05
C GLY A 16 -40.77 -22.84 10.40
N ILE A 17 -41.04 -23.73 9.41
CA ILE A 17 -40.99 -25.19 9.60
C ILE A 17 -39.57 -25.65 9.95
N GLY A 18 -38.54 -25.19 9.23
CA GLY A 18 -37.15 -25.52 9.54
C GLY A 18 -36.72 -25.06 10.94
N TYR A 19 -37.16 -23.87 11.35
CA TYR A 19 -36.94 -23.37 12.69
C TYR A 19 -37.66 -24.19 13.75
N LEU A 20 -38.94 -24.56 13.53
CA LEU A 20 -39.72 -25.41 14.40
C LEU A 20 -39.03 -26.77 14.65
N VAL A 21 -38.58 -27.41 13.59
CA VAL A 21 -37.87 -28.72 13.69
C VAL A 21 -36.60 -28.56 14.51
N LEU A 22 -35.78 -27.52 14.24
CA LEU A 22 -34.53 -27.28 14.99
C LEU A 22 -34.85 -26.96 16.46
N TRP A 23 -35.89 -26.16 16.72
CA TRP A 23 -36.29 -25.77 18.07
C TRP A 23 -36.72 -27.02 18.88
N LEU A 24 -37.54 -27.88 18.29
CA LEU A 24 -37.98 -29.16 18.92
C LEU A 24 -36.83 -30.14 19.14
N LEU A 25 -35.86 -30.21 18.24
CA LEU A 25 -34.64 -31.01 18.40
C LEU A 25 -33.76 -30.52 19.56
N LEU A 26 -33.72 -29.21 19.79
CA LEU A 26 -32.93 -28.61 20.86
C LEU A 26 -33.67 -28.57 22.19
N TRP A 27 -35.01 -28.75 22.21
CA TRP A 27 -35.81 -28.70 23.42
C TRP A 27 -35.37 -29.68 24.51
N PRO A 28 -35.01 -30.95 24.22
CA PRO A 28 -34.57 -31.91 25.25
C PRO A 28 -33.26 -31.50 25.91
N THR A 29 -32.50 -30.56 25.33
CA THR A 29 -31.24 -30.06 25.88
C THR A 29 -31.41 -28.94 26.90
N VAL A 30 -32.67 -28.48 27.14
CA VAL A 30 -33.00 -27.34 28.01
C VAL A 30 -32.72 -27.61 29.49
N GLN A 31 -32.63 -28.85 29.90
CA GLN A 31 -32.32 -29.18 31.30
C GLN A 31 -31.11 -30.12 31.41
N PRO A 32 -30.15 -29.84 32.30
CA PRO A 32 -30.09 -28.75 33.30
C PRO A 32 -29.12 -27.60 32.93
N TYR A 33 -28.52 -27.56 31.72
CA TYR A 33 -27.29 -26.78 31.54
C TYR A 33 -27.34 -25.63 30.53
N TRP A 34 -28.09 -25.76 29.40
CA TRP A 34 -28.00 -24.69 28.35
C TRP A 34 -29.33 -24.44 27.69
N MET A 35 -29.73 -23.19 27.61
CA MET A 35 -30.88 -22.75 26.82
C MET A 35 -30.51 -22.59 25.34
N LEU A 36 -30.18 -23.69 24.65
CA LEU A 36 -29.86 -23.68 23.20
C LEU A 36 -31.02 -23.14 22.35
N PRO A 37 -32.32 -23.43 22.64
CA PRO A 37 -33.43 -22.78 21.93
C PRO A 37 -33.43 -21.25 22.01
N TYR A 38 -32.97 -20.65 23.10
CA TYR A 38 -32.79 -19.22 23.23
C TYR A 38 -31.72 -18.71 22.28
N GLY A 39 -30.57 -19.40 22.19
CA GLY A 39 -29.52 -19.11 21.25
C GLY A 39 -29.97 -19.21 19.78
N LEU A 40 -30.78 -20.25 19.46
CA LEU A 40 -31.38 -20.43 18.15
C LEU A 40 -32.32 -19.26 17.80
N ARG A 41 -33.18 -18.83 18.73
CA ARG A 41 -34.08 -17.67 18.58
C ARG A 41 -33.29 -16.40 18.28
N PHE A 42 -32.33 -16.09 19.14
CA PHE A 42 -31.50 -14.88 18.97
C PHE A 42 -30.77 -14.88 17.62
N GLY A 43 -30.14 -15.99 17.27
CA GLY A 43 -29.43 -16.15 15.99
C GLY A 43 -30.36 -16.11 14.77
N ALA A 44 -31.50 -16.75 14.84
CA ALA A 44 -32.49 -16.75 13.75
C ALA A 44 -33.04 -15.33 13.51
N LEU A 45 -33.44 -14.62 14.55
CA LEU A 45 -33.88 -13.23 14.44
C LEU A 45 -32.75 -12.31 13.95
N LEU A 46 -31.52 -12.52 14.39
CA LEU A 46 -30.36 -11.75 13.96
C LEU A 46 -30.01 -11.97 12.47
N LEU A 47 -30.15 -13.19 11.98
CA LEU A 47 -29.71 -13.55 10.63
C LEU A 47 -30.81 -13.45 9.56
N THR A 48 -32.10 -13.44 9.93
CA THR A 48 -33.22 -13.38 8.98
C THR A 48 -33.80 -11.97 8.85
N PRO A 49 -34.33 -11.57 7.68
CA PRO A 49 -35.04 -10.29 7.52
C PRO A 49 -36.26 -10.19 8.43
N VAL A 50 -36.57 -8.99 8.91
CA VAL A 50 -37.72 -8.69 9.81
C VAL A 50 -39.04 -9.21 9.27
N ARG A 51 -39.26 -9.18 7.94
CA ARG A 51 -40.47 -9.70 7.26
C ARG A 51 -40.76 -11.19 7.56
N HIS A 52 -39.74 -11.97 7.96
CA HIS A 52 -39.88 -13.40 8.26
C HIS A 52 -39.96 -13.69 9.76
N TRP A 53 -39.83 -12.69 10.64
CA TRP A 53 -39.85 -12.88 12.09
C TRP A 53 -41.17 -13.45 12.58
N GLY A 54 -42.30 -13.01 11.97
CA GLY A 54 -43.62 -13.55 12.31
C GLY A 54 -43.74 -15.07 12.14
N TRP A 55 -43.08 -15.65 11.12
CA TRP A 55 -43.01 -17.10 10.93
C TRP A 55 -42.17 -17.82 11.97
N LEU A 56 -41.04 -17.20 12.41
CA LEU A 56 -40.19 -17.77 13.43
C LEU A 56 -40.86 -17.74 14.79
N LEU A 57 -41.38 -16.61 15.21
CA LEU A 57 -42.07 -16.43 16.49
C LEU A 57 -43.37 -17.25 16.56
N GLY A 58 -44.12 -17.30 15.46
CA GLY A 58 -45.34 -18.14 15.37
C GLY A 58 -45.02 -19.65 15.47
N ALA A 59 -43.95 -20.10 14.83
CA ALA A 59 -43.48 -21.50 14.93
C ALA A 59 -43.06 -21.85 16.36
N GLU A 60 -42.37 -20.96 17.06
CA GLU A 60 -41.98 -21.16 18.45
C GLU A 60 -43.18 -21.21 19.41
N LEU A 61 -44.12 -20.28 19.26
CA LEU A 61 -45.34 -20.32 20.05
C LEU A 61 -46.17 -21.59 19.81
N ALA A 62 -46.21 -22.06 18.57
CA ALA A 62 -46.89 -23.31 18.24
C ALA A 62 -46.19 -24.51 18.88
N ALA A 63 -44.84 -24.52 18.91
CA ALA A 63 -44.08 -25.56 19.58
C ALA A 63 -44.31 -25.56 21.10
N ALA A 64 -44.23 -24.38 21.73
CA ALA A 64 -44.48 -24.22 23.16
C ALA A 64 -45.89 -24.64 23.52
N ALA A 65 -46.91 -24.21 22.74
CA ALA A 65 -48.30 -24.60 22.95
C ALA A 65 -48.51 -26.11 22.81
N GLY A 66 -47.85 -26.78 21.84
CA GLY A 66 -47.89 -28.21 21.67
C GLY A 66 -47.33 -28.97 22.87
N ILE A 67 -46.26 -28.51 23.47
CA ILE A 67 -45.61 -29.10 24.65
C ILE A 67 -46.52 -28.92 25.87
N ASP A 68 -47.04 -27.71 26.12
CA ASP A 68 -47.91 -27.40 27.26
C ASP A 68 -49.24 -28.16 27.17
N LEU A 69 -49.81 -28.32 25.95
CA LEU A 69 -50.99 -29.15 25.72
C LEU A 69 -50.72 -30.62 26.04
N ALA A 70 -49.55 -31.15 25.63
CA ALA A 70 -49.13 -32.53 25.94
C ALA A 70 -48.94 -32.77 27.44
N GLN A 71 -48.64 -31.69 28.21
CA GLN A 71 -48.49 -31.71 29.67
C GLN A 71 -49.81 -31.40 30.41
N GLY A 72 -50.93 -31.22 29.71
CA GLY A 72 -52.22 -30.98 30.29
C GLY A 72 -52.50 -29.55 30.70
N LEU A 73 -51.77 -28.56 30.16
CA LEU A 73 -51.94 -27.12 30.43
C LEU A 73 -51.92 -26.79 31.95
N PRO A 74 -50.86 -27.02 32.68
CA PRO A 74 -50.80 -26.91 34.13
C PRO A 74 -51.17 -25.52 34.67
N LEU A 75 -50.98 -24.46 33.87
CA LEU A 75 -51.30 -23.06 34.24
C LEU A 75 -52.49 -22.46 33.48
N GLY A 76 -53.17 -23.24 32.66
CA GLY A 76 -54.22 -22.75 31.77
C GLY A 76 -53.71 -21.81 30.67
N TRP A 77 -54.58 -21.37 29.78
CA TRP A 77 -54.21 -20.48 28.66
C TRP A 77 -53.67 -19.12 29.06
N THR A 78 -54.14 -18.55 30.16
CA THR A 78 -53.65 -17.25 30.67
C THR A 78 -52.21 -17.36 31.21
N GLY A 79 -51.92 -18.46 31.92
CA GLY A 79 -50.57 -18.75 32.40
C GLY A 79 -49.60 -19.05 31.26
N PHE A 80 -50.05 -19.84 30.26
CA PHE A 80 -49.28 -20.07 29.06
C PHE A 80 -48.90 -18.80 28.33
N LEU A 81 -49.84 -17.89 28.04
CA LEU A 81 -49.58 -16.64 27.37
C LEU A 81 -48.67 -15.73 28.19
N GLY A 82 -48.82 -15.71 29.51
CA GLY A 82 -47.99 -14.92 30.42
C GLY A 82 -46.53 -15.42 30.49
N HIS A 83 -46.29 -16.71 30.23
CA HIS A 83 -44.96 -17.28 30.25
C HIS A 83 -44.31 -17.41 28.88
N ALA A 84 -45.06 -17.82 27.84
CA ALA A 84 -44.49 -18.11 26.52
C ALA A 84 -44.32 -16.91 25.61
N LEU A 85 -45.06 -15.79 25.81
CA LEU A 85 -45.03 -14.61 24.94
C LEU A 85 -43.91 -13.59 25.31
N PRO A 86 -43.62 -13.25 26.58
CA PRO A 86 -42.78 -12.13 26.91
C PRO A 86 -41.32 -12.33 26.42
N GLU A 87 -40.74 -13.49 26.65
CA GLU A 87 -39.35 -13.79 26.31
C GLU A 87 -39.08 -13.66 24.79
N PRO A 88 -39.84 -14.29 23.86
CA PRO A 88 -39.62 -14.11 22.43
C PRO A 88 -39.78 -12.68 21.95
N LEU A 89 -40.75 -11.93 22.52
CA LEU A 89 -40.96 -10.53 22.16
C LEU A 89 -39.86 -9.60 22.62
N VAL A 90 -39.32 -9.82 23.83
CA VAL A 90 -38.19 -9.05 24.35
C VAL A 90 -36.93 -9.28 23.52
N VAL A 91 -36.63 -10.55 23.15
CA VAL A 91 -35.52 -10.86 22.26
C VAL A 91 -35.71 -10.21 20.89
N ALA A 92 -36.89 -10.28 20.32
CA ALA A 92 -37.19 -9.64 19.05
C ALA A 92 -37.02 -8.11 19.12
N ALA A 93 -37.48 -7.47 20.20
CA ALA A 93 -37.29 -6.05 20.41
C ALA A 93 -35.81 -5.68 20.53
N CYS A 94 -35.03 -6.44 21.33
CA CYS A 94 -33.60 -6.24 21.47
C CYS A 94 -32.86 -6.39 20.13
N VAL A 95 -33.10 -7.47 19.39
CA VAL A 95 -32.49 -7.70 18.08
C VAL A 95 -32.94 -6.62 17.07
N GLY A 96 -34.19 -6.18 17.12
CA GLY A 96 -34.69 -5.09 16.30
C GLY A 96 -33.96 -3.76 16.55
N LEU A 97 -33.71 -3.44 17.83
CA LEU A 97 -32.95 -2.28 18.22
C LEU A 97 -31.49 -2.38 17.75
N LEU A 98 -30.85 -3.53 17.93
CA LEU A 98 -29.47 -3.79 17.49
C LEU A 98 -29.31 -3.60 15.96
N ARG A 99 -30.28 -4.05 15.18
CA ARG A 99 -30.31 -3.85 13.73
C ARG A 99 -30.41 -2.39 13.33
N ARG A 100 -31.16 -1.58 14.09
CA ARG A 100 -31.28 -0.14 13.85
C ARG A 100 -29.93 0.59 13.98
N PHE A 101 -29.01 0.04 14.78
CA PHE A 101 -27.63 0.55 14.95
C PHE A 101 -26.63 -0.04 13.94
N ASN A 102 -27.09 -0.67 12.83
CA ASN A 102 -26.25 -1.22 11.76
C ASN A 102 -25.15 -2.18 12.26
N LEU A 103 -25.45 -3.00 13.24
CA LEU A 103 -24.53 -4.02 13.72
C LEU A 103 -24.24 -5.06 12.63
N HIS A 104 -23.04 -5.01 12.09
CA HIS A 104 -22.55 -5.97 11.09
C HIS A 104 -22.05 -7.22 11.80
N VAL A 105 -22.83 -8.29 11.74
CA VAL A 105 -22.49 -9.57 12.38
C VAL A 105 -21.69 -10.42 11.41
N SER A 106 -20.35 -10.19 11.36
CA SER A 106 -19.48 -11.00 10.50
C SER A 106 -18.45 -11.84 11.25
N LEU A 107 -18.18 -11.54 12.52
CA LEU A 107 -17.15 -12.15 13.37
C LEU A 107 -15.74 -12.07 12.75
N GLN A 108 -15.53 -11.11 11.87
CA GLN A 108 -14.27 -10.98 11.15
C GLN A 108 -13.25 -10.09 11.86
N SER A 109 -13.68 -9.34 12.85
CA SER A 109 -12.82 -8.48 13.65
C SER A 109 -13.16 -8.61 15.13
N PRO A 110 -12.21 -8.34 16.04
CA PRO A 110 -12.48 -8.30 17.47
C PRO A 110 -13.60 -7.32 17.85
N GLN A 111 -13.71 -6.20 17.13
CA GLN A 111 -14.76 -5.21 17.38
C GLN A 111 -16.16 -5.76 17.10
N GLU A 112 -16.33 -6.53 16.02
CA GLU A 112 -17.61 -7.17 15.70
C GLU A 112 -17.98 -8.26 16.72
N VAL A 113 -16.98 -9.01 17.21
CA VAL A 113 -17.19 -9.99 18.30
C VAL A 113 -17.60 -9.27 19.58
N THR A 114 -16.93 -8.19 19.94
CA THR A 114 -17.28 -7.37 21.12
C THR A 114 -18.70 -6.83 21.04
N GLN A 115 -19.09 -6.31 19.86
CA GLN A 115 -20.45 -5.83 19.64
C GLN A 115 -21.48 -6.95 19.74
N LEU A 116 -21.19 -8.13 19.18
CA LEU A 116 -22.06 -9.29 19.31
C LEU A 116 -22.20 -9.73 20.79
N VAL A 117 -21.10 -9.87 21.52
CA VAL A 117 -21.09 -10.24 22.92
C VAL A 117 -21.86 -9.23 23.77
N LEU A 118 -21.65 -7.95 23.57
CA LEU A 118 -22.40 -6.90 24.27
C LEU A 118 -23.89 -7.00 23.97
N SER A 119 -24.24 -7.26 22.70
CA SER A 119 -25.65 -7.42 22.30
C SER A 119 -26.29 -8.66 22.93
N MET A 120 -25.53 -9.76 23.04
CA MET A 120 -25.98 -10.97 23.74
C MET A 120 -26.24 -10.70 25.22
N VAL A 121 -25.30 -10.05 25.90
CA VAL A 121 -25.43 -9.70 27.33
C VAL A 121 -26.63 -8.80 27.56
N LEU A 122 -26.84 -7.77 26.73
CA LEU A 122 -27.97 -6.88 26.84
C LEU A 122 -29.33 -7.59 26.62
N ALA A 123 -29.42 -8.48 25.62
CA ALA A 123 -30.63 -9.22 25.34
C ALA A 123 -30.96 -10.21 26.48
N VAL A 124 -29.96 -10.93 26.97
CA VAL A 124 -30.10 -11.87 28.09
C VAL A 124 -30.48 -11.14 29.39
N ALA A 125 -29.83 -10.01 29.68
CA ALA A 125 -30.18 -9.20 30.85
C ALA A 125 -31.62 -8.66 30.77
N ALA A 126 -32.05 -8.20 29.59
CA ALA A 126 -33.41 -7.69 29.39
C ALA A 126 -34.46 -8.80 29.57
N THR A 127 -34.23 -9.99 29.01
CA THR A 127 -35.15 -11.13 29.18
C THR A 127 -35.20 -11.60 30.63
N THR A 128 -34.06 -11.73 31.28
CA THR A 128 -33.99 -12.11 32.71
C THR A 128 -34.69 -11.10 33.62
N ALA A 129 -34.58 -9.78 33.31
CA ALA A 129 -35.26 -8.75 34.07
C ALA A 129 -36.79 -8.83 33.91
N VAL A 130 -37.29 -9.12 32.69
CA VAL A 130 -38.73 -9.32 32.44
C VAL A 130 -39.22 -10.56 33.18
N ASP A 131 -38.50 -11.67 33.10
CA ASP A 131 -38.86 -12.89 33.81
C ASP A 131 -38.86 -12.70 35.33
N ALA A 132 -37.88 -11.94 35.87
CA ALA A 132 -37.83 -11.56 37.30
C ALA A 132 -39.10 -10.78 37.72
N THR A 133 -39.48 -9.79 36.91
CA THR A 133 -40.69 -8.98 37.24
C THR A 133 -41.94 -9.82 37.19
N LEU A 134 -42.06 -10.75 36.25
CA LEU A 134 -43.20 -11.67 36.15
C LEU A 134 -43.22 -12.66 37.33
N MET A 135 -42.08 -13.26 37.69
CA MET A 135 -41.97 -14.19 38.82
C MET A 135 -42.34 -13.48 40.14
N ILE A 136 -41.79 -12.29 40.38
CA ILE A 136 -42.10 -11.54 41.62
C ILE A 136 -43.56 -11.17 41.68
N SER A 137 -44.21 -10.84 40.53
CA SER A 137 -45.63 -10.47 40.49
C SER A 137 -46.59 -11.66 40.71
N LEU A 138 -46.13 -12.89 40.42
CA LEU A 138 -46.97 -14.08 40.49
C LEU A 138 -46.76 -14.90 41.77
N HIS A 139 -45.67 -14.67 42.51
CA HIS A 139 -45.31 -15.49 43.70
C HIS A 139 -45.52 -14.70 45.01
N ALA A 140 -45.75 -15.42 46.13
CA ALA A 140 -45.99 -14.86 47.43
C ALA A 140 -44.78 -14.13 48.02
N PRO A 141 -45.00 -13.07 48.83
CA PRO A 141 -43.88 -12.31 49.46
C PRO A 141 -43.11 -13.21 50.41
N GLY A 142 -41.78 -13.29 50.22
CA GLY A 142 -40.83 -14.10 51.02
C GLY A 142 -39.88 -15.01 50.22
N THR A 143 -40.06 -15.13 48.90
CA THR A 143 -39.25 -16.00 48.02
C THR A 143 -38.12 -15.27 47.29
N ALA A 144 -37.81 -14.03 47.67
CA ALA A 144 -36.88 -13.16 46.94
C ALA A 144 -35.45 -13.73 46.80
N GLY A 145 -34.93 -14.43 47.81
CA GLY A 145 -33.59 -15.05 47.74
C GLY A 145 -33.52 -16.19 46.71
N LEU A 146 -34.53 -17.06 46.75
CA LEU A 146 -34.63 -18.18 45.81
C LEU A 146 -34.80 -17.72 44.34
N VAL A 147 -35.51 -16.63 44.13
CA VAL A 147 -35.69 -15.99 42.83
C VAL A 147 -34.36 -15.44 42.30
N VAL A 148 -33.52 -14.83 43.14
CA VAL A 148 -32.22 -14.28 42.72
C VAL A 148 -31.26 -15.40 42.24
N ASP A 149 -31.19 -16.53 42.97
CA ASP A 149 -30.34 -17.65 42.58
C ASP A 149 -30.81 -18.29 41.25
N MET A 150 -32.11 -18.52 41.11
CA MET A 150 -32.69 -19.01 39.84
C MET A 150 -32.47 -18.07 38.65
N LEU A 151 -32.50 -16.75 38.88
CA LEU A 151 -32.24 -15.77 37.84
C LEU A 151 -30.77 -15.75 37.43
N GLY A 152 -29.82 -15.95 38.33
CA GLY A 152 -28.40 -16.05 38.04
C GLY A 152 -28.11 -17.26 37.13
N GLU A 153 -28.65 -18.42 37.46
CA GLU A 153 -28.52 -19.63 36.64
C GLU A 153 -29.17 -19.46 35.27
N LYS A 154 -30.34 -18.85 35.21
CA LYS A 154 -31.08 -18.61 33.97
C LYS A 154 -30.31 -17.64 33.06
N LEU A 155 -29.75 -16.54 33.61
CA LEU A 155 -28.94 -15.57 32.89
C LEU A 155 -27.75 -16.26 32.22
N LEU A 156 -27.03 -17.08 32.97
CA LEU A 156 -25.84 -17.78 32.49
C LEU A 156 -26.17 -18.83 31.42
N SER A 157 -27.25 -19.60 31.64
CA SER A 157 -27.74 -20.62 30.69
C SER A 157 -28.18 -19.98 29.35
N HIS A 158 -28.91 -18.87 29.38
CA HIS A 158 -29.27 -18.13 28.15
C HIS A 158 -28.04 -17.61 27.43
N TYR A 159 -27.09 -17.01 28.16
CA TYR A 159 -25.86 -16.49 27.57
C TYR A 159 -25.04 -17.59 26.88
N LEU A 160 -24.88 -18.75 27.53
CA LEU A 160 -24.20 -19.90 26.93
C LEU A 160 -24.92 -20.43 25.70
N GLY A 161 -26.24 -20.50 25.74
CA GLY A 161 -27.04 -20.90 24.57
C GLY A 161 -26.77 -19.99 23.35
N VAL A 162 -26.70 -18.67 23.56
CA VAL A 162 -26.38 -17.71 22.49
C VAL A 162 -24.92 -17.86 22.07
N LEU A 163 -23.98 -17.96 23.01
CA LEU A 163 -22.55 -18.08 22.76
C LEU A 163 -22.19 -19.32 21.91
N LEU A 164 -22.88 -20.44 22.12
CA LEU A 164 -22.65 -21.69 21.41
C LEU A 164 -23.31 -21.68 20.02
N ILE A 165 -24.58 -21.25 19.93
CA ILE A 165 -25.38 -21.41 18.72
C ILE A 165 -25.17 -20.28 17.71
N VAL A 166 -25.07 -19.03 18.14
CA VAL A 166 -25.02 -17.90 17.21
C VAL A 166 -23.77 -17.89 16.32
N PRO A 167 -22.54 -18.10 16.85
CA PRO A 167 -21.36 -18.21 15.98
C PRO A 167 -21.45 -19.38 15.00
N LEU A 168 -22.00 -20.52 15.44
CA LEU A 168 -22.24 -21.69 14.56
C LEU A 168 -23.19 -21.32 13.41
N MET A 169 -24.31 -20.65 13.70
CA MET A 169 -25.26 -20.20 12.69
C MET A 169 -24.63 -19.23 11.69
N ILE A 170 -23.83 -18.28 12.17
CA ILE A 170 -23.07 -17.34 11.33
C ILE A 170 -22.10 -18.12 10.44
N MET A 171 -21.41 -19.09 10.99
CA MET A 171 -20.49 -19.96 10.26
C MET A 171 -21.21 -20.73 9.15
N LEU A 172 -22.31 -21.42 9.44
CA LEU A 172 -23.08 -22.20 8.47
C LEU A 172 -23.64 -21.34 7.33
N ARG A 173 -24.06 -20.09 7.63
CA ARG A 173 -24.58 -19.18 6.64
C ARG A 173 -23.52 -18.60 5.70
N ARG A 174 -22.31 -18.34 6.19
CA ARG A 174 -21.24 -17.62 5.47
C ARG A 174 -20.15 -18.49 4.89
N SER A 175 -19.94 -19.71 5.41
CA SER A 175 -18.80 -20.49 4.99
C SER A 175 -19.05 -21.19 3.64
N ARG A 176 -18.25 -20.79 2.65
CA ARG A 176 -17.79 -21.74 1.66
C ARG A 176 -16.66 -22.52 2.35
N PHE A 177 -16.97 -23.71 2.86
CA PHE A 177 -15.93 -24.58 3.39
C PHE A 177 -15.00 -24.96 2.24
N GLU A 178 -13.81 -24.42 2.24
CA GLU A 178 -12.73 -24.93 1.42
C GLU A 178 -12.42 -26.35 1.93
N GLN A 179 -12.45 -27.35 1.06
CA GLN A 179 -12.26 -28.76 1.46
C GLN A 179 -10.99 -28.97 2.30
N ARG A 180 -9.92 -28.22 1.98
CA ARG A 180 -8.65 -28.25 2.75
C ARG A 180 -8.79 -27.72 4.18
N ALA A 181 -9.54 -26.63 4.37
CA ALA A 181 -9.77 -26.08 5.71
C ALA A 181 -10.60 -27.02 6.58
N LEU A 182 -11.58 -27.70 5.97
CA LEU A 182 -12.40 -28.70 6.66
C LEU A 182 -11.58 -29.94 7.04
N SER A 183 -10.75 -30.48 6.13
CA SER A 183 -9.89 -31.61 6.42
C SER A 183 -8.88 -31.33 7.53
N ASN A 184 -8.24 -30.16 7.54
CA ASN A 184 -7.33 -29.76 8.60
C ASN A 184 -8.03 -29.62 9.95
N LEU A 185 -9.24 -29.08 9.97
CA LEU A 185 -10.04 -28.93 11.18
C LEU A 185 -10.47 -30.30 11.72
N LEU A 186 -10.83 -31.28 10.86
CA LEU A 186 -11.17 -32.63 11.26
C LEU A 186 -9.95 -33.40 11.78
N VAL A 187 -8.80 -33.28 11.14
CA VAL A 187 -7.56 -33.94 11.58
C VAL A 187 -7.12 -33.38 12.95
N ASP A 188 -7.11 -32.04 13.11
CA ASP A 188 -6.76 -31.41 14.39
C ASP A 188 -7.81 -31.76 15.47
N GLY A 189 -9.10 -31.88 15.10
CA GLY A 189 -10.17 -32.35 15.98
C GLY A 189 -9.91 -33.74 16.51
N LEU A 190 -9.54 -34.67 15.61
CA LEU A 190 -9.21 -36.04 16.00
C LEU A 190 -7.94 -36.11 16.87
N LEU A 191 -6.90 -35.34 16.53
CA LEU A 191 -5.60 -35.38 17.20
C LEU A 191 -5.55 -34.63 18.52
N VAL A 192 -6.35 -33.58 18.71
CA VAL A 192 -6.29 -32.71 19.87
C VAL A 192 -7.54 -32.82 20.74
N MET A 193 -8.75 -32.76 20.14
CA MET A 193 -9.99 -32.80 20.92
C MET A 193 -10.27 -34.19 21.54
N LEU A 194 -10.10 -35.26 20.78
CA LEU A 194 -10.36 -36.61 21.31
C LEU A 194 -9.42 -36.99 22.47
N PRO A 195 -8.09 -36.82 22.36
CA PRO A 195 -7.21 -37.10 23.49
C PRO A 195 -7.51 -36.20 24.70
N SER A 196 -7.85 -34.93 24.46
CA SER A 196 -8.20 -33.98 25.54
C SER A 196 -9.46 -34.42 26.28
N MET A 197 -10.48 -34.92 25.56
CA MET A 197 -11.70 -35.46 26.16
C MET A 197 -11.44 -36.78 26.92
N ALA A 198 -10.59 -37.64 26.39
CA ALA A 198 -10.17 -38.88 27.08
C ALA A 198 -9.41 -38.57 28.38
N ILE A 199 -8.49 -37.58 28.34
CA ILE A 199 -7.78 -37.11 29.53
C ILE A 199 -8.77 -36.51 30.56
N LEU A 200 -9.73 -35.70 30.10
CA LEU A 200 -10.77 -35.12 30.95
C LEU A 200 -11.56 -36.22 31.68
N LEU A 201 -11.98 -37.26 30.96
CA LEU A 201 -12.71 -38.37 31.51
C LEU A 201 -11.89 -39.10 32.60
N VAL A 202 -10.65 -39.46 32.29
CA VAL A 202 -9.74 -40.14 33.23
C VAL A 202 -9.46 -39.30 34.49
N LEU A 203 -9.20 -38.00 34.29
CA LEU A 203 -8.96 -37.10 35.42
C LEU A 203 -10.21 -36.89 36.28
N SER A 204 -11.39 -36.83 35.66
CA SER A 204 -12.66 -36.72 36.38
C SER A 204 -13.00 -37.96 37.22
N GLU A 205 -12.60 -39.13 36.76
CA GLU A 205 -12.77 -40.40 37.53
C GLU A 205 -11.79 -40.49 38.70
N GLN A 206 -10.56 -39.98 38.54
CA GLN A 206 -9.50 -40.16 39.55
C GLN A 206 -9.39 -38.99 40.55
N ALA A 207 -9.85 -37.81 40.20
CA ALA A 207 -9.61 -36.58 40.96
C ALA A 207 -10.77 -36.19 41.88
N ALA A 208 -11.14 -37.07 42.80
CA ALA A 208 -11.94 -36.64 43.96
C ALA A 208 -11.01 -35.93 44.98
N PRO A 209 -10.72 -34.67 44.91
CA PRO A 209 -11.54 -33.58 45.49
C PRO A 209 -11.59 -32.30 44.67
N GLN A 210 -11.05 -32.20 43.47
CA GLN A 210 -11.08 -30.99 42.69
C GLN A 210 -11.50 -31.17 41.21
N PRO A 211 -12.78 -31.42 40.91
CA PRO A 211 -13.29 -31.53 39.54
C PRO A 211 -13.11 -30.24 38.73
N GLN A 212 -12.90 -29.09 39.40
CA GLN A 212 -12.71 -27.81 38.79
C GLN A 212 -11.42 -27.73 37.94
N PHE A 213 -10.32 -28.38 38.36
CA PHE A 213 -9.06 -28.37 37.62
C PHE A 213 -9.16 -29.12 36.26
N ALA A 214 -9.83 -30.25 36.23
CA ALA A 214 -10.06 -31.00 35.00
C ALA A 214 -10.89 -30.17 33.98
N ARG A 215 -11.89 -29.43 34.49
CA ARG A 215 -12.73 -28.55 33.67
C ARG A 215 -11.92 -27.37 33.08
N VAL A 216 -11.02 -26.76 33.88
CA VAL A 216 -10.11 -25.71 33.39
C VAL A 216 -9.21 -26.27 32.28
N LEU A 217 -8.68 -27.44 32.44
CA LEU A 217 -7.79 -28.06 31.44
C LEU A 217 -8.51 -28.37 30.11
N SER A 218 -9.82 -28.65 30.14
CA SER A 218 -10.62 -28.91 28.95
C SER A 218 -10.73 -27.70 27.99
N LEU A 219 -10.37 -26.49 28.45
CA LEU A 219 -10.38 -25.30 27.61
C LEU A 219 -9.08 -25.07 26.85
N ALA A 220 -8.00 -25.76 27.19
CA ALA A 220 -6.76 -25.67 26.42
C ALA A 220 -6.95 -26.01 24.92
N PRO A 221 -7.70 -27.06 24.55
CA PRO A 221 -8.06 -27.30 23.16
C PRO A 221 -8.84 -26.17 22.51
N VAL A 222 -9.76 -25.52 23.24
CA VAL A 222 -10.57 -24.43 22.69
C VAL A 222 -9.67 -23.23 22.31
N LEU A 223 -8.70 -22.90 23.16
CA LEU A 223 -7.74 -21.85 22.86
C LEU A 223 -6.81 -22.24 21.68
N PHE A 224 -6.38 -23.48 21.63
CA PHE A 224 -5.60 -23.99 20.49
C PHE A 224 -6.37 -23.85 19.18
N PHE A 225 -7.64 -24.26 19.14
CA PHE A 225 -8.49 -24.12 17.95
C PHE A 225 -8.77 -22.68 17.59
N ALA A 226 -8.96 -21.80 18.58
CA ALA A 226 -9.11 -20.36 18.38
C ALA A 226 -7.88 -19.75 17.68
N PHE A 227 -6.68 -20.13 18.12
CA PHE A 227 -5.43 -19.65 17.55
C PHE A 227 -5.16 -20.23 16.15
N ARG A 228 -5.40 -21.54 15.97
CA ARG A 228 -5.06 -22.24 14.73
C ARG A 228 -6.11 -22.04 13.62
N HIS A 229 -7.39 -22.10 13.96
CA HIS A 229 -8.51 -22.07 13.01
C HIS A 229 -9.40 -20.82 13.12
N GLY A 230 -8.97 -19.84 13.92
CA GLY A 230 -9.70 -18.60 14.12
C GLY A 230 -11.01 -18.77 14.89
N TRP A 231 -11.94 -17.81 14.73
CA TRP A 231 -13.22 -17.82 15.43
C TRP A 231 -14.08 -19.05 15.10
N ARG A 232 -13.92 -19.63 13.89
CA ARG A 232 -14.64 -20.85 13.47
C ARG A 232 -14.19 -22.06 14.27
N GLY A 233 -12.87 -22.19 14.45
CA GLY A 233 -12.29 -23.23 15.30
C GLY A 233 -12.71 -23.08 16.76
N ALA A 234 -12.69 -21.86 17.30
CA ALA A 234 -13.19 -21.56 18.64
C ALA A 234 -14.65 -22.00 18.82
N SER A 235 -15.53 -21.62 17.89
CA SER A 235 -16.95 -21.95 17.95
C SER A 235 -17.21 -23.48 17.96
N LEU A 236 -16.56 -24.23 17.07
CA LEU A 236 -16.74 -25.69 16.99
C LEU A 236 -16.15 -26.40 18.21
N SER A 237 -14.94 -26.04 18.62
CA SER A 237 -14.28 -26.64 19.77
C SER A 237 -15.03 -26.36 21.08
N MET A 238 -15.65 -25.20 21.23
CA MET A 238 -16.51 -24.89 22.37
C MET A 238 -17.72 -25.82 22.45
N ILE A 239 -18.40 -26.06 21.32
CA ILE A 239 -19.55 -26.97 21.30
C ILE A 239 -19.12 -28.40 21.69
N VAL A 240 -18.01 -28.87 21.12
CA VAL A 240 -17.50 -30.21 21.44
C VAL A 240 -17.05 -30.31 22.88
N SER A 241 -16.33 -29.30 23.42
CA SER A 241 -15.90 -29.29 24.83
C SER A 241 -17.09 -29.25 25.77
N SER A 242 -18.11 -28.43 25.50
CA SER A 242 -19.27 -28.31 26.34
C SER A 242 -20.09 -29.60 26.32
N LEU A 243 -20.29 -30.22 25.16
CA LEU A 243 -20.95 -31.53 25.04
C LEU A 243 -20.18 -32.63 25.79
N GLY A 244 -18.85 -32.65 25.61
CA GLY A 244 -17.99 -33.62 26.31
C GLY A 244 -18.08 -33.48 27.84
N MET A 245 -18.06 -32.24 28.36
CA MET A 245 -18.23 -31.99 29.81
C MET A 245 -19.58 -32.51 30.33
N THR A 246 -20.66 -32.25 29.58
CA THR A 246 -22.00 -32.75 29.98
C THR A 246 -22.07 -34.28 30.00
N LEU A 247 -21.50 -34.96 28.99
CA LEU A 247 -21.47 -36.42 28.94
C LEU A 247 -20.66 -36.99 30.09
N VAL A 248 -19.54 -36.39 30.46
CA VAL A 248 -18.73 -36.80 31.62
C VAL A 248 -19.50 -36.61 32.93
N ASP A 249 -20.14 -35.44 33.14
CA ASP A 249 -20.93 -35.16 34.34
C ASP A 249 -22.13 -36.15 34.48
N GLN A 250 -22.81 -36.47 33.38
CA GLN A 250 -23.88 -37.49 33.37
C GLN A 250 -23.37 -38.89 33.68
N HIS A 251 -22.21 -39.28 33.13
CA HIS A 251 -21.63 -40.58 33.37
C HIS A 251 -21.21 -40.79 34.82
N LEU A 252 -20.67 -39.75 35.44
CA LEU A 252 -20.19 -39.83 36.83
C LEU A 252 -21.28 -39.57 37.90
N GLY A 253 -22.50 -39.27 37.48
CA GLY A 253 -23.62 -39.03 38.40
C GLY A 253 -23.40 -37.83 39.34
N HIS A 254 -22.49 -36.93 38.99
CA HIS A 254 -22.23 -35.75 39.76
C HIS A 254 -23.41 -34.77 39.65
N ALA A 255 -24.01 -34.40 40.77
CA ALA A 255 -24.92 -33.26 40.79
C ALA A 255 -24.19 -32.00 40.33
N PRO A 256 -24.79 -31.20 39.45
CA PRO A 256 -24.08 -30.08 38.84
C PRO A 256 -23.65 -29.07 39.88
N ALA A 257 -22.34 -28.99 40.15
CA ALA A 257 -21.74 -27.74 40.67
C ALA A 257 -21.73 -26.74 39.52
N ALA A 258 -22.93 -26.51 38.94
CA ALA A 258 -23.13 -26.03 37.60
C ALA A 258 -22.67 -24.59 37.38
N ALA A 259 -22.99 -23.68 38.31
CA ALA A 259 -22.83 -22.25 38.07
C ALA A 259 -21.36 -21.81 37.86
N ALA A 260 -20.40 -22.40 38.59
CA ALA A 260 -18.99 -22.03 38.45
C ALA A 260 -18.36 -22.58 37.15
N ALA A 261 -18.76 -23.76 36.69
CA ALA A 261 -18.31 -24.34 35.42
C ALA A 261 -18.89 -23.61 34.22
N ASP A 262 -20.14 -23.25 34.27
CA ASP A 262 -20.84 -22.52 33.22
C ASP A 262 -20.31 -21.07 33.09
N LEU A 263 -20.06 -20.40 34.22
CA LEU A 263 -19.40 -19.09 34.22
C LEU A 263 -18.00 -19.16 33.59
N PHE A 264 -17.25 -20.20 33.94
CA PHE A 264 -15.93 -20.39 33.37
C PHE A 264 -16.00 -20.65 31.86
N LEU A 265 -16.92 -21.49 31.39
CA LEU A 265 -17.15 -21.73 29.95
C LEU A 265 -17.60 -20.45 29.23
N ALA A 266 -18.44 -19.65 29.84
CA ALA A 266 -18.91 -18.39 29.29
C ALA A 266 -17.75 -17.39 29.09
N VAL A 267 -16.92 -17.19 30.11
CA VAL A 267 -15.77 -16.29 30.08
C VAL A 267 -14.71 -16.77 29.10
N ALA A 268 -14.31 -18.03 29.21
CA ALA A 268 -13.27 -18.59 28.36
C ALA A 268 -13.72 -18.75 26.90
N GLY A 269 -14.97 -19.09 26.66
CA GLY A 269 -15.55 -19.16 25.33
C GLY A 269 -15.62 -17.80 24.65
N THR A 270 -16.01 -16.78 25.40
CA THR A 270 -15.98 -15.40 24.92
C THR A 270 -14.55 -14.98 24.57
N GLY A 271 -13.59 -15.27 25.45
CA GLY A 271 -12.17 -15.01 25.23
C GLY A 271 -11.62 -15.77 24.01
N ALA A 272 -12.02 -17.04 23.82
CA ALA A 272 -11.63 -17.84 22.66
C ALA A 272 -12.19 -17.29 21.34
N LEU A 273 -13.45 -16.85 21.31
CA LEU A 273 -14.01 -16.17 20.14
C LEU A 273 -13.31 -14.87 19.81
N MET A 274 -12.98 -14.07 20.83
CA MET A 274 -12.19 -12.84 20.65
C MET A 274 -10.79 -13.15 20.12
N LEU A 275 -10.10 -14.11 20.70
CA LEU A 275 -8.78 -14.54 20.25
C LEU A 275 -8.83 -15.05 18.80
N GLY A 276 -9.80 -15.89 18.48
CA GLY A 276 -9.98 -16.44 17.14
C GLY A 276 -10.25 -15.35 16.09
N SER A 277 -11.09 -14.37 16.41
CA SER A 277 -11.37 -13.25 15.52
C SER A 277 -10.14 -12.32 15.35
N ALA A 278 -9.37 -12.11 16.41
CA ALA A 278 -8.13 -11.35 16.36
C ALA A 278 -7.08 -12.03 15.49
N THR A 279 -6.93 -13.34 15.63
CA THR A 279 -6.02 -14.16 14.79
C THR A 279 -6.42 -14.09 13.32
N ASP A 280 -7.70 -14.20 13.01
CA ASP A 280 -8.21 -14.08 11.62
C ASP A 280 -8.02 -12.66 11.06
N ALA A 281 -8.17 -11.63 11.88
CA ALA A 281 -7.92 -10.24 11.49
C ALA A 281 -6.43 -9.99 11.20
N LEU A 282 -5.55 -10.50 12.07
CA LEU A 282 -4.09 -10.42 11.88
C LEU A 282 -3.62 -11.13 10.61
N ARG A 283 -4.11 -12.36 10.36
CA ARG A 283 -3.76 -13.10 9.13
C ARG A 283 -4.15 -12.33 7.88
N ARG A 284 -5.39 -11.83 7.83
CA ARG A 284 -5.85 -11.00 6.69
C ARG A 284 -5.08 -9.70 6.52
N SER A 285 -4.70 -9.06 7.63
CA SER A 285 -3.85 -7.87 7.58
C SER A 285 -2.46 -8.20 7.02
N SER A 286 -1.85 -9.30 7.48
CA SER A 286 -0.55 -9.76 6.99
C SER A 286 -0.58 -10.11 5.49
N GLU A 287 -1.63 -10.81 5.03
CA GLU A 287 -1.82 -11.14 3.61
C GLU A 287 -1.94 -9.86 2.76
N ARG A 288 -2.75 -8.89 3.19
CA ARG A 288 -2.87 -7.59 2.49
C ARG A 288 -1.55 -6.82 2.41
N VAL A 289 -0.79 -6.79 3.51
CA VAL A 289 0.54 -6.15 3.53
C VAL A 289 1.49 -6.85 2.57
N ALA A 290 1.48 -8.18 2.53
CA ALA A 290 2.30 -8.96 1.60
C ALA A 290 1.93 -8.65 0.12
N GLU A 291 0.64 -8.62 -0.21
CA GLU A 291 0.16 -8.24 -1.55
C GLU A 291 0.56 -6.80 -1.93
N GLN A 292 0.40 -5.86 -1.00
CA GLN A 292 0.80 -4.46 -1.21
C GLN A 292 2.31 -4.34 -1.44
N ASN A 293 3.13 -5.07 -0.69
CA ASN A 293 4.58 -5.08 -0.88
C ASN A 293 4.98 -5.64 -2.24
N LEU A 294 4.35 -6.70 -2.72
CA LEU A 294 4.57 -7.25 -4.06
C LEU A 294 4.19 -6.24 -5.14
N TYR A 295 3.05 -5.58 -4.99
CA TYR A 295 2.60 -4.53 -5.92
C TYR A 295 3.56 -3.35 -5.96
N LEU A 296 3.96 -2.82 -4.79
CA LEU A 296 4.92 -1.72 -4.69
C LEU A 296 6.28 -2.09 -5.30
N GLY A 297 6.74 -3.32 -5.08
CA GLY A 297 7.96 -3.82 -5.71
C GLY A 297 7.87 -3.87 -7.25
N ALA A 298 6.72 -4.23 -7.80
CA ALA A 298 6.49 -4.22 -9.25
C ALA A 298 6.47 -2.79 -9.82
N VAL A 299 5.80 -1.86 -9.14
CA VAL A 299 5.75 -0.44 -9.53
C VAL A 299 7.14 0.19 -9.50
N ASN A 300 7.93 -0.05 -8.44
CA ASN A 300 9.28 0.49 -8.34
C ASN A 300 10.19 -0.01 -9.47
N ARG A 301 10.15 -1.31 -9.79
CA ARG A 301 10.90 -1.85 -10.93
C ARG A 301 10.48 -1.18 -12.25
N ARG A 302 9.19 -0.92 -12.43
CA ARG A 302 8.70 -0.23 -13.64
C ARG A 302 9.17 1.21 -13.74
N LEU A 303 9.18 1.94 -12.61
CA LEU A 303 9.69 3.31 -12.54
C LEU A 303 11.19 3.36 -12.86
N ASP A 304 11.99 2.43 -12.33
CA ASP A 304 13.42 2.33 -12.65
C ASP A 304 13.66 2.06 -14.14
N GLN A 305 12.90 1.15 -14.74
CA GLN A 305 12.97 0.89 -16.18
C GLN A 305 12.66 2.14 -17.01
N LEU A 306 11.59 2.85 -16.68
CA LEU A 306 11.22 4.10 -17.37
C LEU A 306 12.29 5.19 -17.20
N ALA A 307 12.85 5.33 -16.00
CA ALA A 307 13.94 6.27 -15.74
C ALA A 307 15.20 5.93 -16.57
N HIS A 308 15.54 4.65 -16.70
CA HIS A 308 16.62 4.20 -17.58
C HIS A 308 16.33 4.49 -19.05
N GLN A 309 15.13 4.20 -19.54
CA GLN A 309 14.72 4.47 -20.92
C GLN A 309 14.78 5.96 -21.25
N LEU A 310 14.27 6.82 -20.34
CA LEU A 310 14.32 8.28 -20.52
C LEU A 310 15.75 8.81 -20.58
N ARG A 311 16.64 8.32 -19.69
CA ARG A 311 18.05 8.72 -19.70
C ARG A 311 18.75 8.27 -20.99
N SER A 312 18.48 7.06 -21.45
CA SER A 312 19.03 6.52 -22.70
C SER A 312 18.54 7.31 -23.93
N ALA A 313 17.23 7.61 -24.01
CA ALA A 313 16.66 8.41 -25.08
C ALA A 313 17.23 9.84 -25.09
N ALA A 314 17.37 10.48 -23.91
CA ALA A 314 17.96 11.82 -23.81
C ALA A 314 19.41 11.83 -24.29
N ARG A 315 20.22 10.82 -23.93
CA ARG A 315 21.60 10.69 -24.44
C ARG A 315 21.65 10.49 -25.94
N GLY A 316 20.78 9.61 -26.46
CA GLY A 316 20.69 9.36 -27.91
C GLY A 316 20.34 10.62 -28.70
N ASN A 317 19.37 11.40 -28.22
CA ASN A 317 18.99 12.67 -28.87
C ASN A 317 20.12 13.69 -28.88
N LEU A 318 20.85 13.84 -27.77
CA LEU A 318 21.99 14.77 -27.70
C LEU A 318 23.11 14.35 -28.64
N GLN A 319 23.39 13.05 -28.73
CA GLN A 319 24.42 12.52 -29.63
C GLN A 319 24.01 12.66 -31.11
N ALA A 320 22.74 12.48 -31.42
CA ALA A 320 22.21 12.71 -32.76
C ALA A 320 22.31 14.19 -33.15
N ASP A 321 21.95 15.13 -32.25
CA ASP A 321 22.07 16.58 -32.49
C ASP A 321 23.54 16.99 -32.73
N GLU A 322 24.46 16.48 -31.92
CA GLU A 322 25.89 16.77 -32.10
C GLU A 322 26.45 16.18 -33.40
N ASN A 323 26.08 14.96 -33.76
CA ASN A 323 26.48 14.35 -35.04
C ASN A 323 25.94 15.12 -36.23
N GLN A 324 24.68 15.59 -36.15
CA GLN A 324 24.07 16.41 -37.19
C GLN A 324 24.81 17.75 -37.35
N ARG A 325 25.19 18.40 -36.25
CA ARG A 325 25.98 19.64 -36.27
C ARG A 325 27.35 19.42 -36.90
N ARG A 326 28.03 18.29 -36.55
CA ARG A 326 29.32 17.93 -37.16
C ARG A 326 29.21 17.74 -38.68
N HIS A 327 28.15 17.03 -39.11
CA HIS A 327 27.91 16.80 -40.54
C HIS A 327 27.65 18.09 -41.31
N MET A 328 26.77 18.96 -40.75
CA MET A 328 26.50 20.27 -41.36
C MET A 328 27.75 21.17 -41.42
N ALA A 329 28.57 21.16 -40.36
CA ALA A 329 29.80 21.93 -40.36
C ALA A 329 30.78 21.47 -41.43
N ALA A 330 30.94 20.14 -41.62
CA ALA A 330 31.80 19.58 -42.68
C ALA A 330 31.28 19.93 -44.08
N GLU A 331 29.99 19.75 -44.36
CA GLU A 331 29.37 20.08 -45.63
C GLU A 331 29.51 21.59 -45.98
N LEU A 332 29.23 22.48 -44.98
CA LEU A 332 29.40 23.91 -45.18
C LEU A 332 30.86 24.32 -45.45
N HIS A 333 31.81 23.68 -44.75
CA HIS A 333 33.21 23.91 -44.95
C HIS A 333 33.65 23.50 -46.38
N ASP A 334 33.25 22.32 -46.80
CA ASP A 334 33.64 21.74 -48.11
C ASP A 334 33.00 22.50 -49.28
N GLU A 335 31.67 22.72 -49.21
CA GLU A 335 30.98 23.37 -50.33
C GLU A 335 31.25 24.90 -50.39
N LEU A 336 31.00 25.63 -49.29
CA LEU A 336 31.12 27.10 -49.32
C LEU A 336 32.59 27.53 -49.21
N GLY A 337 33.42 26.85 -48.43
CA GLY A 337 34.84 27.14 -48.30
C GLY A 337 35.59 26.95 -49.63
N GLN A 338 35.33 25.84 -50.36
CA GLN A 338 35.91 25.58 -51.65
C GLN A 338 35.45 26.56 -52.72
N ASN A 339 34.13 26.90 -52.74
CA ASN A 339 33.59 27.87 -53.69
C ASN A 339 34.19 29.29 -53.48
N ILE A 340 34.28 29.75 -52.23
CA ILE A 340 34.91 31.04 -51.91
C ILE A 340 36.37 31.05 -52.36
N THR A 341 37.12 29.96 -52.12
CA THR A 341 38.52 29.83 -52.51
C THR A 341 38.69 29.80 -54.06
N ALA A 342 37.80 29.07 -54.75
CA ALA A 342 37.79 29.03 -56.21
C ALA A 342 37.56 30.45 -56.81
N ILE A 343 36.55 31.18 -56.29
CA ILE A 343 36.25 32.53 -56.76
C ILE A 343 37.46 33.46 -56.47
N GLN A 344 38.08 33.41 -55.29
CA GLN A 344 39.29 34.18 -54.96
C GLN A 344 40.42 33.88 -55.94
N THR A 345 40.62 32.64 -56.33
CA THR A 345 41.64 32.21 -57.28
C THR A 345 41.37 32.80 -58.68
N HIS A 346 40.12 32.73 -59.14
CA HIS A 346 39.74 33.34 -60.43
C HIS A 346 39.91 34.87 -60.45
N VAL A 347 39.51 35.53 -59.36
CA VAL A 347 39.72 36.98 -59.24
C VAL A 347 41.21 37.35 -59.25
N LYS A 348 42.04 36.58 -58.55
CA LYS A 348 43.49 36.74 -58.52
C LYS A 348 44.12 36.55 -59.89
N LEU A 349 43.70 35.54 -60.67
CA LEU A 349 44.15 35.27 -62.03
C LEU A 349 43.70 36.37 -63.00
N ALA A 350 42.53 36.97 -62.78
CA ALA A 350 42.00 38.05 -63.62
C ALA A 350 42.59 39.45 -63.22
N GLN A 351 43.23 39.57 -62.07
CA GLN A 351 43.67 40.87 -61.51
C GLN A 351 44.59 41.66 -62.44
N SER A 352 45.55 41.01 -63.13
CA SER A 352 46.43 41.67 -64.12
C SER A 352 45.65 42.23 -65.31
N ARG A 353 44.63 41.47 -65.78
CA ARG A 353 43.79 41.94 -66.89
C ARG A 353 42.84 43.07 -66.48
N LEU A 354 42.28 43.01 -65.29
CA LEU A 354 41.41 44.08 -64.74
C LEU A 354 42.20 45.38 -64.51
N ARG A 355 43.47 45.30 -64.12
CA ARG A 355 44.34 46.39 -63.93
C ARG A 355 44.68 47.11 -65.27
N VAL A 356 44.97 46.32 -66.29
CA VAL A 356 45.21 46.88 -67.62
C VAL A 356 43.96 47.52 -68.18
N ALA A 357 42.77 47.06 -67.86
CA ALA A 357 41.47 47.61 -68.28
C ALA A 357 40.96 48.76 -67.41
N GLY A 358 41.72 49.25 -66.41
CA GLY A 358 41.31 50.32 -65.53
C GLY A 358 40.19 49.96 -64.52
N MET A 359 39.97 48.68 -64.28
CA MET A 359 38.89 48.14 -63.43
C MET A 359 39.42 47.57 -62.09
N GLU A 360 40.45 48.11 -61.54
CA GLU A 360 41.11 47.69 -60.31
C GLU A 360 40.18 47.78 -59.06
N ASP A 361 39.27 48.76 -59.07
CA ASP A 361 38.26 48.97 -58.01
C ASP A 361 37.26 47.75 -57.91
N ILE A 362 36.94 47.10 -59.05
CA ILE A 362 36.07 45.96 -59.09
C ILE A 362 36.73 44.77 -58.42
N SER A 363 38.01 44.53 -58.70
CA SER A 363 38.74 43.42 -58.07
C SER A 363 38.90 43.62 -56.54
N THR A 364 39.10 44.86 -56.11
CA THR A 364 39.17 45.22 -54.70
C THR A 364 37.82 45.04 -53.99
N SER A 365 36.73 45.45 -54.63
CA SER A 365 35.36 45.27 -54.12
C SER A 365 34.98 43.78 -54.01
N ILE A 366 35.29 42.96 -55.01
CA ILE A 366 35.00 41.53 -54.97
C ILE A 366 35.81 40.85 -53.85
N ASN A 367 37.10 41.17 -53.70
CA ASN A 367 37.91 40.62 -52.60
C ASN A 367 37.41 41.04 -51.24
N ALA A 368 36.90 42.26 -51.06
CA ALA A 368 36.28 42.69 -49.79
C ALA A 368 35.00 41.90 -49.47
N ILE A 369 34.15 41.65 -50.48
CA ILE A 369 32.94 40.80 -50.31
C ILE A 369 33.30 39.39 -49.96
N LEU A 370 34.27 38.76 -50.65
CA LEU A 370 34.74 37.43 -50.35
C LEU A 370 35.33 37.28 -48.96
N ALA A 371 36.05 38.32 -48.48
CA ALA A 371 36.55 38.39 -47.11
C ALA A 371 35.41 38.47 -46.09
N LEU A 372 34.31 39.22 -46.41
CA LEU A 372 33.11 39.24 -45.58
C LEU A 372 32.40 37.89 -45.53
N MET A 373 32.22 37.24 -46.69
CA MET A 373 31.63 35.91 -46.82
C MET A 373 32.43 34.86 -46.04
N ARG A 374 33.75 34.91 -46.14
CA ARG A 374 34.63 34.00 -45.39
C ARG A 374 34.51 34.18 -43.87
N ARG A 375 34.45 35.43 -43.41
CA ARG A 375 34.19 35.72 -41.98
C ARG A 375 32.84 35.27 -41.51
N ALA A 376 31.80 35.41 -42.35
CA ALA A 376 30.46 34.95 -42.03
C ALA A 376 30.40 33.39 -41.96
N LEU A 377 31.03 32.72 -42.92
CA LEU A 377 31.15 31.27 -42.92
C LEU A 377 31.90 30.76 -41.71
N HIS A 378 33.03 31.33 -41.32
CA HIS A 378 33.76 30.94 -40.13
C HIS A 378 32.92 31.11 -38.86
N ARG A 379 32.15 32.20 -38.72
CA ARG A 379 31.23 32.34 -37.58
C ARG A 379 30.16 31.27 -37.52
N MET A 380 29.57 30.90 -38.68
CA MET A 380 28.59 29.81 -38.74
C MET A 380 29.20 28.45 -38.39
N LEU A 381 30.42 28.19 -38.86
CA LEU A 381 31.15 26.95 -38.52
C LEU A 381 31.50 26.89 -37.06
N ASP A 382 31.93 28.00 -36.46
CA ASP A 382 32.21 28.08 -35.01
C ASP A 382 30.96 27.87 -34.15
N ASP A 383 29.79 28.30 -34.62
CA ASP A 383 28.50 28.03 -33.96
C ASP A 383 28.09 26.54 -34.09
N LEU A 384 28.40 25.89 -35.19
CA LEU A 384 28.10 24.48 -35.44
C LEU A 384 29.12 23.52 -34.79
N ARG A 385 30.44 23.77 -35.01
CA ARG A 385 31.55 23.04 -34.42
C ARG A 385 32.73 23.98 -34.17
N PRO A 386 33.33 23.95 -32.96
CA PRO A 386 34.50 24.80 -32.70
C PRO A 386 35.73 24.25 -33.47
N ALA A 387 35.91 24.70 -34.69
CA ALA A 387 37.07 24.30 -35.52
C ALA A 387 38.40 24.59 -34.81
N VAL A 388 38.40 25.53 -33.91
CA VAL A 388 39.53 25.89 -33.08
C VAL A 388 40.04 24.76 -32.18
N LEU A 389 39.15 23.79 -31.82
CA LEU A 389 39.55 22.64 -31.04
C LEU A 389 40.38 21.63 -31.85
N ASP A 390 40.08 21.48 -33.14
CA ASP A 390 40.79 20.56 -34.03
C ASP A 390 42.16 21.16 -34.44
N GLU A 391 42.23 22.51 -34.55
CA GLU A 391 43.43 23.24 -35.00
C GLU A 391 44.43 23.49 -33.87
N PHE A 392 43.94 23.91 -32.68
CA PHE A 392 44.83 24.35 -31.59
C PHE A 392 44.75 23.48 -30.34
N GLY A 393 43.79 22.57 -30.29
CA GLY A 393 43.49 21.75 -29.09
C GLY A 393 42.79 22.57 -27.99
N LEU A 394 42.25 21.86 -26.97
CA LEU A 394 41.38 22.44 -25.96
C LEU A 394 42.01 23.59 -25.17
N LEU A 395 43.21 23.39 -24.62
CA LEU A 395 43.80 24.38 -23.69
C LEU A 395 44.12 25.71 -24.43
N ARG A 396 44.66 25.60 -25.64
CA ARG A 396 45.04 26.77 -26.44
C ARG A 396 43.81 27.48 -26.97
N ALA A 397 42.76 26.71 -27.38
CA ALA A 397 41.49 27.25 -27.80
C ALA A 397 40.78 28.05 -26.68
N LEU A 398 40.93 27.63 -25.43
CA LEU A 398 40.38 28.33 -24.27
C LEU A 398 41.21 29.58 -23.89
N ASP A 399 42.52 29.54 -24.07
CA ASP A 399 43.41 30.59 -23.62
C ASP A 399 43.59 31.70 -24.68
N GLU A 400 43.86 31.34 -25.93
CA GLU A 400 44.26 32.29 -27.02
C GLU A 400 43.19 32.41 -28.13
N GLY A 401 42.07 31.69 -28.04
CA GLY A 401 41.08 31.54 -29.11
C GLY A 401 39.94 32.60 -29.08
N PRO A 402 38.86 32.33 -29.84
CA PRO A 402 37.71 33.24 -30.01
C PRO A 402 37.03 33.69 -28.71
N ILE A 403 37.15 32.94 -27.63
CA ILE A 403 36.59 33.30 -26.33
C ILE A 403 37.33 34.48 -25.73
N ARG A 404 38.66 34.51 -25.83
CA ARG A 404 39.47 35.65 -25.41
C ARG A 404 39.15 36.91 -26.22
N ASP A 405 39.00 36.75 -27.54
CA ASP A 405 38.66 37.87 -28.43
C ASP A 405 37.28 38.44 -28.12
N LEU A 406 36.30 37.59 -27.83
CA LEU A 406 34.95 37.97 -27.42
C LEU A 406 34.99 38.82 -26.12
N LEU A 407 35.69 38.34 -25.09
CA LEU A 407 35.77 39.02 -23.80
C LEU A 407 36.56 40.33 -23.89
N ASN A 408 37.70 40.31 -24.60
CA ASN A 408 38.52 41.52 -24.81
C ASN A 408 37.77 42.58 -25.63
N SER A 409 37.02 42.20 -26.67
CA SER A 409 36.22 43.14 -27.46
C SER A 409 35.08 43.77 -26.64
N ALA A 410 34.62 43.10 -25.59
CA ALA A 410 33.65 43.61 -24.62
C ALA A 410 34.31 44.42 -23.48
N GLY A 411 35.61 44.59 -23.48
CA GLY A 411 36.35 45.33 -22.44
C GLY A 411 36.47 44.57 -21.11
N MET A 412 36.31 43.23 -21.12
CA MET A 412 36.41 42.40 -19.94
C MET A 412 37.81 41.84 -19.76
N LEU A 413 38.32 41.82 -18.53
CA LEU A 413 39.56 41.14 -18.18
C LEU A 413 39.34 39.63 -18.12
N TYR A 414 40.12 38.88 -18.89
CA TYR A 414 40.03 37.41 -18.96
C TYR A 414 41.24 36.78 -18.26
N HIS A 415 40.96 35.99 -17.22
CA HIS A 415 41.97 35.24 -16.46
C HIS A 415 41.76 33.72 -16.64
N THR A 416 42.84 33.02 -17.02
CA THR A 416 42.83 31.61 -17.26
C THR A 416 43.81 30.86 -16.34
N GLU A 417 43.40 29.78 -15.74
CA GLU A 417 44.21 28.83 -14.98
C GLU A 417 43.92 27.43 -15.51
N LEU A 418 44.79 26.93 -16.41
CA LEU A 418 44.59 25.67 -17.12
C LEU A 418 45.64 24.66 -16.71
N HIS A 419 45.23 23.53 -16.15
CA HIS A 419 46.15 22.48 -15.65
C HIS A 419 45.68 21.08 -16.06
N GLY A 420 46.63 20.22 -16.43
CA GLY A 420 46.43 18.83 -16.79
C GLY A 420 46.52 18.54 -18.28
N ASP A 421 46.45 17.26 -18.64
CA ASP A 421 46.56 16.79 -20.04
C ASP A 421 45.17 16.59 -20.65
N PRO A 422 44.79 17.36 -21.70
CA PRO A 422 43.51 17.21 -22.37
C PRO A 422 43.37 15.88 -23.12
N ARG A 423 44.47 15.15 -23.38
CA ARG A 423 44.41 13.84 -24.06
C ARG A 423 43.72 12.76 -23.21
N LEU A 424 43.66 12.97 -21.92
CA LEU A 424 42.89 12.09 -21.02
C LEU A 424 41.38 12.16 -21.26
N LEU A 425 40.90 13.23 -21.92
CA LEU A 425 39.48 13.45 -22.17
C LEU A 425 39.11 12.96 -23.57
N ASP A 426 37.92 12.34 -23.69
CA ASP A 426 37.32 12.05 -24.97
C ASP A 426 36.89 13.31 -25.72
N ASP A 427 36.65 13.22 -27.03
CA ASP A 427 36.27 14.34 -27.88
C ASP A 427 34.96 15.01 -27.43
N ASP A 428 34.00 14.21 -26.97
CA ASP A 428 32.73 14.73 -26.50
C ASP A 428 32.90 15.59 -25.24
N THR A 429 33.73 15.14 -24.31
CA THR A 429 34.06 15.91 -23.08
C THR A 429 34.84 17.18 -23.43
N ARG A 430 35.81 17.13 -24.36
CA ARG A 430 36.58 18.31 -24.80
C ARG A 430 35.65 19.36 -25.45
N THR A 431 34.78 18.91 -26.34
CA THR A 431 33.77 19.77 -27.00
C THR A 431 32.80 20.37 -25.97
N ALA A 432 32.33 19.57 -25.03
CA ALA A 432 31.45 20.04 -23.98
C ALA A 432 32.09 21.12 -23.10
N ILE A 433 33.35 20.96 -22.69
CA ILE A 433 34.09 21.94 -21.92
C ILE A 433 34.17 23.27 -22.70
N TYR A 434 34.59 23.22 -23.96
CA TYR A 434 34.69 24.42 -24.77
C TYR A 434 33.33 25.15 -24.89
N ARG A 435 32.23 24.41 -25.19
CA ARG A 435 30.88 24.96 -25.30
C ARG A 435 30.39 25.57 -23.97
N LEU A 436 30.67 24.93 -22.85
CA LEU A 436 30.31 25.47 -21.54
C LEU A 436 31.01 26.78 -21.23
N VAL A 437 32.29 26.89 -21.58
CA VAL A 437 33.04 28.15 -21.43
C VAL A 437 32.55 29.20 -22.41
N GLN A 438 32.33 28.87 -23.67
CA GLN A 438 31.81 29.75 -24.71
C GLN A 438 30.44 30.37 -24.32
N GLU A 439 29.49 29.49 -23.89
CA GLU A 439 28.17 29.94 -23.44
C GLU A 439 28.25 30.81 -22.19
N SER A 440 29.11 30.44 -21.24
CA SER A 440 29.31 31.23 -20.01
C SER A 440 29.93 32.58 -20.30
N ALA A 441 30.93 32.67 -21.20
CA ALA A 441 31.52 33.91 -21.66
C ALA A 441 30.51 34.81 -22.40
N THR A 442 29.70 34.19 -23.28
CA THR A 442 28.64 34.88 -24.01
C THR A 442 27.58 35.44 -23.05
N ASN A 443 27.20 34.68 -22.03
CA ASN A 443 26.27 35.12 -21.00
C ASN A 443 26.86 36.27 -20.15
N ALA A 444 28.13 36.20 -19.81
CA ALA A 444 28.82 37.26 -19.10
C ALA A 444 28.82 38.59 -19.91
N VAL A 445 29.14 38.53 -21.20
CA VAL A 445 29.12 39.69 -22.08
C VAL A 445 27.72 40.28 -22.28
N LYS A 446 26.72 39.40 -22.50
CA LYS A 446 25.36 39.86 -22.83
C LYS A 446 24.54 40.31 -21.63
N HIS A 447 24.78 39.69 -20.46
CA HIS A 447 23.82 39.76 -19.35
C HIS A 447 24.42 40.16 -18.01
N ALA A 448 25.73 39.97 -17.79
CA ALA A 448 26.29 40.12 -16.45
C ALA A 448 26.75 41.54 -16.11
N GLN A 449 27.01 42.40 -17.10
CA GLN A 449 27.68 43.69 -16.90
C GLN A 449 29.01 43.54 -16.11
N ALA A 450 29.67 42.43 -16.29
CA ALA A 450 30.88 42.09 -15.59
C ALA A 450 32.11 42.75 -16.19
N ARG A 451 33.14 43.01 -15.38
CA ARG A 451 34.42 43.56 -15.81
C ARG A 451 35.51 42.49 -15.88
N GLU A 452 35.26 41.34 -15.27
CA GLU A 452 36.23 40.24 -15.15
C GLU A 452 35.53 38.93 -15.34
N PHE A 453 36.19 38.01 -16.09
CA PHE A 453 35.78 36.61 -16.27
C PHE A 453 36.96 35.71 -15.98
N ARG A 454 36.77 34.74 -15.06
CA ARG A 454 37.79 33.74 -14.66
C ARG A 454 37.41 32.35 -15.10
N LEU A 455 38.34 31.68 -15.72
CA LEU A 455 38.26 30.26 -16.08
C LEU A 455 39.35 29.49 -15.36
N ARG A 456 38.95 28.49 -14.60
CA ARG A 456 39.87 27.47 -14.08
C ARG A 456 39.48 26.10 -14.61
N LEU A 457 40.41 25.40 -15.22
CA LEU A 457 40.24 24.01 -15.68
C LEU A 457 41.33 23.16 -15.08
N ARG A 458 40.94 22.08 -14.40
CA ARG A 458 41.84 21.07 -13.88
C ARG A 458 41.48 19.71 -14.44
N ILE A 459 42.38 19.06 -15.16
CA ILE A 459 42.21 17.74 -15.75
C ILE A 459 43.17 16.81 -15.00
N GLY A 460 42.63 15.66 -14.57
CA GLY A 460 43.44 14.64 -13.88
C GLY A 460 42.72 13.28 -13.90
N GLU A 461 43.39 12.30 -13.37
CA GLU A 461 42.90 10.93 -13.28
C GLU A 461 42.69 10.55 -11.81
N ARG A 462 41.57 9.89 -11.53
CA ARG A 462 41.27 9.34 -10.21
C ARG A 462 40.58 7.99 -10.34
N GLN A 463 41.19 6.95 -9.78
CA GLN A 463 40.67 5.57 -9.82
C GLN A 463 40.42 5.06 -11.24
N GLY A 464 41.33 5.34 -12.18
CA GLY A 464 41.21 4.89 -13.58
C GLY A 464 40.20 5.69 -14.42
N ASN A 465 39.58 6.74 -13.88
CA ASN A 465 38.67 7.60 -14.63
C ASN A 465 39.25 8.99 -14.80
N ALA A 466 39.27 9.49 -16.01
CA ALA A 466 39.65 10.87 -16.28
C ALA A 466 38.55 11.84 -15.82
N LEU A 467 38.94 12.88 -15.13
CA LEU A 467 38.06 13.90 -14.54
C LEU A 467 38.49 15.28 -15.00
N ALA A 468 37.51 16.11 -15.36
CA ALA A 468 37.72 17.52 -15.60
C ALA A 468 36.88 18.35 -14.60
N LEU A 469 37.54 19.21 -13.83
CA LEU A 469 36.90 20.19 -12.96
C LEU A 469 36.99 21.54 -13.63
N LEU A 470 35.84 22.08 -14.02
CA LEU A 470 35.69 23.39 -14.64
C LEU A 470 35.06 24.35 -13.62
N ASP A 471 35.71 25.50 -13.41
CA ASP A 471 35.25 26.57 -12.51
C ASP A 471 35.23 27.88 -13.28
N LEU A 472 34.04 28.45 -13.48
CA LEU A 472 33.80 29.66 -14.24
C LEU A 472 33.18 30.69 -13.32
N ARG A 473 33.73 31.92 -13.35
CA ARG A 473 33.26 33.02 -12.51
C ARG A 473 33.30 34.35 -13.25
N ASP A 474 32.22 35.10 -13.17
CA ASP A 474 32.19 36.54 -13.49
C ASP A 474 31.98 37.38 -12.22
N ASN A 475 32.26 38.67 -12.31
CA ASN A 475 32.03 39.62 -11.24
C ASN A 475 30.87 40.57 -11.55
N GLY A 476 29.87 40.11 -12.24
CA GLY A 476 28.72 40.88 -12.67
C GLY A 476 27.60 41.02 -11.64
N ILE A 477 26.40 41.39 -12.11
CA ILE A 477 25.22 41.64 -11.29
C ILE A 477 24.52 40.38 -10.79
N GLY A 478 25.01 39.19 -11.17
CA GLY A 478 24.40 37.90 -10.84
C GLY A 478 23.17 37.57 -11.68
N LEU A 479 22.32 36.68 -11.15
CA LEU A 479 21.09 36.24 -11.84
C LEU A 479 19.87 36.95 -11.25
N PRO A 480 18.88 37.31 -12.09
CA PRO A 480 17.63 37.87 -11.60
C PRO A 480 16.85 36.87 -10.75
N SER A 481 16.11 37.34 -9.75
CA SER A 481 15.33 36.52 -8.80
C SER A 481 14.27 35.64 -9.50
N ARG A 482 13.85 35.96 -10.71
CA ARG A 482 13.05 35.14 -11.61
C ARG A 482 13.78 34.99 -12.93
N LEU A 483 14.28 33.81 -13.21
CA LEU A 483 14.80 33.46 -14.53
C LEU A 483 13.67 33.62 -15.56
N PRO A 484 13.88 34.39 -16.66
CA PRO A 484 12.90 34.46 -17.74
C PRO A 484 12.58 33.08 -18.26
N GLN A 485 11.31 32.79 -18.55
CA GLN A 485 10.83 31.48 -19.08
C GLN A 485 11.44 31.10 -20.44
N GLY A 486 12.48 31.75 -20.92
CA GLY A 486 13.16 31.52 -22.19
C GLY A 486 14.68 31.34 -22.12
N GLY A 487 15.28 31.26 -20.94
CA GLY A 487 16.74 31.11 -20.79
C GLY A 487 17.24 29.68 -21.16
N ARG A 488 17.28 29.37 -22.47
CA ARG A 488 17.74 28.09 -23.01
C ARG A 488 19.21 27.80 -22.71
N GLY A 489 20.05 28.83 -22.48
CA GLY A 489 21.49 28.65 -22.27
C GLY A 489 21.86 27.89 -20.99
N LEU A 490 21.36 28.30 -19.83
CA LEU A 490 21.64 27.63 -18.55
C LEU A 490 21.06 26.23 -18.49
N LEU A 491 19.86 26.04 -19.04
CA LEU A 491 19.22 24.72 -19.13
C LEU A 491 20.04 23.80 -20.04
N GLY A 492 20.42 24.27 -21.24
CA GLY A 492 21.25 23.52 -22.17
C GLY A 492 22.64 23.15 -21.61
N MET A 493 23.27 24.05 -20.86
CA MET A 493 24.52 23.75 -20.16
C MET A 493 24.33 22.63 -19.11
N ARG A 494 23.27 22.71 -18.30
CA ARG A 494 22.96 21.69 -17.30
C ARG A 494 22.66 20.32 -17.94
N ASP A 495 21.86 20.32 -19.00
CA ASP A 495 21.50 19.10 -19.73
C ASP A 495 22.73 18.45 -20.34
N ARG A 496 23.63 19.23 -20.95
CA ARG A 496 24.91 18.75 -21.51
C ARG A 496 25.81 18.13 -20.44
N VAL A 497 25.93 18.75 -19.26
CA VAL A 497 26.72 18.19 -18.16
C VAL A 497 26.08 16.90 -17.63
N THR A 498 24.76 16.88 -17.51
CA THR A 498 24.03 15.71 -17.01
C THR A 498 24.10 14.52 -17.97
N SER A 499 24.06 14.77 -19.28
CA SER A 499 24.18 13.72 -20.32
C SER A 499 25.53 13.03 -20.30
N LEU A 500 26.60 13.75 -19.96
CA LEU A 500 27.94 13.21 -19.77
C LEU A 500 28.16 12.62 -18.35
N GLY A 501 27.11 12.48 -17.54
CA GLY A 501 27.19 11.94 -16.18
C GLY A 501 27.93 12.85 -15.21
N GLY A 502 28.07 14.14 -15.55
CA GLY A 502 28.73 15.16 -14.76
C GLY A 502 27.86 15.77 -13.67
N GLN A 503 28.46 16.62 -12.87
CA GLN A 503 27.77 17.40 -11.84
C GLN A 503 27.84 18.88 -12.19
N PHE A 504 26.69 19.56 -12.12
CA PHE A 504 26.53 20.99 -12.41
C PHE A 504 26.10 21.72 -11.14
N ARG A 505 26.89 22.71 -10.69
CA ARG A 505 26.57 23.57 -9.55
C ARG A 505 26.66 25.03 -9.96
N LEU A 506 25.57 25.74 -9.79
CA LEU A 506 25.46 27.18 -10.07
C LEU A 506 25.21 27.91 -8.75
N ARG A 507 25.99 28.95 -8.50
CA ARG A 507 25.78 29.96 -7.45
C ARG A 507 25.76 31.34 -8.09
N ALA A 508 24.82 32.15 -7.71
CA ALA A 508 24.74 33.51 -8.19
C ALA A 508 24.32 34.43 -7.04
N ASP A 509 25.00 35.52 -6.87
CA ASP A 509 24.69 36.57 -5.91
C ASP A 509 24.96 37.96 -6.53
N HIS A 510 24.84 38.99 -5.74
CA HIS A 510 25.10 40.39 -6.18
C HIS A 510 26.57 40.64 -6.56
N THR A 511 27.47 39.69 -6.40
CA THR A 511 28.88 39.76 -6.75
C THR A 511 29.23 38.97 -8.01
N GLY A 512 28.25 38.36 -8.68
CA GLY A 512 28.41 37.67 -9.94
C GLY A 512 27.85 36.24 -9.96
N VAL A 513 28.20 35.52 -11.02
CA VAL A 513 27.82 34.11 -11.23
C VAL A 513 29.05 33.24 -11.06
N HIS A 514 28.89 32.17 -10.33
CA HIS A 514 29.90 31.12 -10.14
C HIS A 514 29.35 29.75 -10.56
N LEU A 515 29.92 29.20 -11.61
CA LEU A 515 29.57 27.89 -12.17
C LEU A 515 30.69 26.89 -11.92
N ARG A 516 30.41 25.82 -11.24
CA ARG A 516 31.33 24.71 -10.99
C ARG A 516 30.79 23.43 -11.60
N ILE A 517 31.59 22.81 -12.46
CA ILE A 517 31.23 21.64 -13.23
C ILE A 517 32.29 20.56 -13.05
N LEU A 518 31.85 19.34 -12.77
CA LEU A 518 32.68 18.13 -12.76
C LEU A 518 32.22 17.23 -13.89
N LEU A 519 33.09 16.94 -14.83
CA LEU A 519 32.86 15.98 -15.91
C LEU A 519 33.70 14.73 -15.70
N ARG A 520 33.19 13.57 -16.11
CA ARG A 520 33.90 12.30 -16.13
C ARG A 520 34.02 11.86 -17.58
N SER A 521 35.25 11.61 -18.02
CA SER A 521 35.50 11.06 -19.35
C SER A 521 35.63 9.54 -19.26
N ASN A 522 34.87 8.85 -20.10
CA ASN A 522 34.96 7.39 -20.24
C ASN A 522 36.03 7.05 -21.29
N ASN A 523 37.25 7.40 -21.05
CA ASN A 523 38.34 7.00 -21.95
C ASN A 523 38.67 5.52 -21.68
N ASN A 524 37.97 4.59 -22.32
CA ASN A 524 38.44 3.23 -22.52
C ASN A 524 39.60 3.31 -23.54
N LEU A 525 40.76 3.82 -23.16
CA LEU A 525 41.97 3.57 -23.93
C LEU A 525 42.19 2.06 -23.88
N PRO A 526 42.34 1.35 -25.04
CA PRO A 526 42.89 0.01 -25.04
C PRO A 526 44.26 0.11 -24.38
N GLY A 527 44.47 -0.68 -23.31
CA GLY A 527 45.74 -0.75 -22.65
C GLY A 527 46.86 -1.06 -23.65
N PRO A 528 48.06 -0.59 -23.42
CA PRO A 528 49.20 -0.92 -24.30
C PRO A 528 49.33 -2.43 -24.38
N SER A 529 49.20 -2.97 -25.58
CA SER A 529 49.49 -4.37 -25.95
C SER A 529 50.95 -4.67 -25.77
#